data_44414a096a532d317c6a13ad049748d9
#
_entry.id   44414a096a532d317c6a13ad049748d9
#
_cell.length_a   1.000
_cell.length_b   1.000
_cell.length_c   1.000
_cell.angle_alpha   90.00
_cell.angle_beta   90.00
_cell.angle_gamma   90.00
#
_symmetry.space_group_name_H-M   'P 1'
#
loop_
_entity.id
_entity.type
_entity.pdbx_description
1 polymer ?
#
loop_
_entity_poly.entity_id
_entity_poly.type
_entity_poly.pdbx_seq_one_letter_code
_entity_poly.pdbx_strand_id
1 'polypeptide(L)' 'MTVQLDGRTYYNISEACELAGISRDTFLRWVRKGKFADVEHRDRNGWRLFTNDDVRRLKARINLVEKIIVNPGQSN' A
#
# COMPACT_ATOMS: atom_id res chain seq x y z
N MET A 1 -0.38 -14.51 -0.11
CA MET A 1 -1.32 -15.29 -0.87
C MET A 1 -2.54 -14.48 -1.23
N THR A 2 -2.98 -14.58 -2.47
CA THR A 2 -4.12 -13.81 -2.94
C THR A 2 -5.43 -14.40 -2.42
N VAL A 3 -6.34 -13.54 -1.99
CA VAL A 3 -7.62 -13.96 -1.46
C VAL A 3 -8.72 -13.51 -2.42
N GLN A 4 -9.68 -14.39 -2.68
CA GLN A 4 -10.82 -14.06 -3.53
C GLN A 4 -12.11 -14.17 -2.73
N LEU A 5 -12.87 -13.09 -2.70
CA LEU A 5 -14.15 -13.03 -2.01
C LEU A 5 -15.18 -12.40 -2.95
N ASP A 6 -16.33 -13.05 -3.08
CA ASP A 6 -17.43 -12.54 -3.93
C ASP A 6 -16.97 -12.24 -5.35
N GLY A 7 -16.11 -13.08 -5.88
CA GLY A 7 -15.61 -12.89 -7.24
C GLY A 7 -14.57 -11.80 -7.39
N ARG A 8 -14.12 -11.19 -6.29
CA ARG A 8 -13.11 -10.13 -6.31
C ARG A 8 -11.81 -10.65 -5.74
N THR A 9 -10.71 -10.09 -6.23
CA THR A 9 -9.39 -10.45 -5.76
C THR A 9 -8.93 -9.47 -4.70
N TYR A 10 -8.44 -10.00 -3.59
CA TYR A 10 -7.87 -9.21 -2.52
C TYR A 10 -6.47 -9.69 -2.21
N TYR A 11 -5.64 -8.77 -1.75
CA TYR A 11 -4.26 -9.08 -1.38
C TYR A 11 -4.08 -8.85 0.12
N ASN A 12 -3.22 -9.66 0.74
CA ASN A 12 -2.87 -9.39 2.12
C ASN A 12 -1.80 -8.27 2.16
N ILE A 13 -1.45 -7.85 3.38
CA ILE A 13 -0.53 -6.72 3.52
C ILE A 13 0.84 -7.01 2.90
N SER A 14 1.33 -8.24 3.06
CA SER A 14 2.64 -8.59 2.52
C SER A 14 2.63 -8.54 1.00
N GLU A 15 1.58 -9.10 0.38
CA GLU A 15 1.46 -9.08 -1.07
C GLU A 15 1.30 -7.67 -1.61
N ALA A 16 0.46 -6.88 -0.96
CA ALA A 16 0.20 -5.53 -1.42
C ALA A 16 1.46 -4.67 -1.33
N CYS A 17 2.19 -4.78 -0.23
CA CYS A 17 3.42 -4.02 -0.07
C CYS A 17 4.48 -4.47 -1.07
N GLU A 18 4.56 -5.77 -1.33
CA GLU A 18 5.49 -6.28 -2.32
C GLU A 18 5.16 -5.76 -3.70
N LEU A 19 3.89 -5.79 -4.07
CA LEU A 19 3.45 -5.27 -5.36
C LEU A 19 3.75 -3.78 -5.50
N ALA A 20 3.62 -3.05 -4.41
CA ALA A 20 3.85 -1.62 -4.41
C ALA A 20 5.33 -1.26 -4.27
N GLY A 21 6.15 -2.19 -3.78
CA GLY A 21 7.58 -1.95 -3.65
C GLY A 21 7.99 -1.28 -2.35
N ILE A 22 7.25 -1.50 -1.26
CA ILE A 22 7.61 -0.95 0.05
C ILE A 22 7.59 -2.05 1.09
N SER A 23 8.15 -1.76 2.25
CA SER A 23 8.10 -2.69 3.36
C SER A 23 6.80 -2.52 4.13
N ARG A 24 6.43 -3.55 4.87
CA ARG A 24 5.26 -3.52 5.73
C ARG A 24 5.39 -2.43 6.79
N ASP A 25 6.58 -2.29 7.34
CA ASP A 25 6.82 -1.27 8.36
C ASP A 25 6.58 0.13 7.82
N THR A 26 7.00 0.39 6.59
CA THR A 26 6.78 1.67 5.96
C THR A 26 5.29 1.95 5.80
N PHE A 27 4.54 0.96 5.33
CA PHE A 27 3.11 1.12 5.17
C PHE A 27 2.44 1.43 6.51
N LEU A 28 2.76 0.65 7.55
CA LEU A 28 2.15 0.84 8.85
C LEU A 28 2.50 2.20 9.44
N ARG A 29 3.72 2.67 9.20
CA ARG A 29 4.14 3.99 9.65
C ARG A 29 3.35 5.08 8.95
N TRP A 30 3.12 4.94 7.66
CA TRP A 30 2.34 5.92 6.90
C TRP A 30 0.91 6.01 7.41
N VAL A 31 0.30 4.86 7.69
CA VAL A 31 -1.06 4.83 8.22
C VAL A 31 -1.11 5.50 9.58
N ARG A 32 -0.14 5.17 10.43
CA ARG A 32 -0.11 5.71 11.78
C ARG A 32 0.07 7.22 11.79
N LYS A 33 0.83 7.74 10.82
CA LYS A 33 1.08 9.17 10.73
C LYS A 33 0.05 9.90 9.89
N GLY A 34 -0.97 9.20 9.44
CA GLY A 34 -2.02 9.83 8.64
C GLY A 34 -1.61 10.19 7.23
N LYS A 35 -0.50 9.63 6.75
CA LYS A 35 -0.03 9.93 5.40
C LYS A 35 -0.68 9.06 4.34
N PHE A 36 -1.33 7.99 4.74
CA PHE A 36 -2.02 7.10 3.84
C PHE A 36 -3.27 6.58 4.53
N ALA A 37 -4.40 6.67 3.85
CA ALA A 37 -5.66 6.18 4.41
C ALA A 37 -5.63 4.66 4.47
N ASP A 38 -5.95 4.09 5.62
CA ASP A 38 -5.96 2.65 5.79
C ASP A 38 -7.01 2.03 4.87
N VAL A 39 -6.90 0.71 4.67
CA VAL A 39 -7.83 -0.01 3.81
C VAL A 39 -9.19 -0.12 4.49
N GLU A 40 -10.22 -0.24 3.65
CA GLU A 40 -11.59 -0.34 4.15
C GLU A 40 -12.00 -1.78 4.42
N HIS A 41 -11.30 -2.74 3.84
CA HIS A 41 -11.70 -4.14 3.90
C HIS A 41 -10.82 -4.92 4.86
N ARG A 42 -11.44 -5.79 5.64
CA ARG A 42 -10.73 -6.71 6.54
C ARG A 42 -11.46 -8.05 6.51
N ASP A 43 -10.70 -9.12 6.71
CA ASP A 43 -11.32 -10.43 6.79
C ASP A 43 -11.89 -10.64 8.21
N ARG A 44 -12.43 -11.82 8.45
CA ARG A 44 -13.08 -12.11 9.73
C ARG A 44 -12.11 -12.09 10.90
N ASN A 45 -10.82 -12.24 10.62
CA ASN A 45 -9.80 -12.21 11.65
C ASN A 45 -9.27 -10.80 11.90
N GLY A 46 -9.76 -9.81 11.15
CA GLY A 46 -9.30 -8.45 11.29
C GLY A 46 -8.07 -8.13 10.46
N TRP A 47 -7.63 -9.04 9.61
CA TRP A 47 -6.48 -8.80 8.75
C TRP A 47 -6.86 -7.88 7.59
N ARG A 48 -5.96 -6.98 7.24
CA ARG A 48 -6.21 -6.06 6.13
C ARG A 48 -6.32 -6.78 4.81
N LEU A 49 -7.31 -6.39 4.03
CA LEU A 49 -7.48 -6.89 2.66
C LEU A 49 -7.35 -5.71 1.71
N PHE A 50 -6.40 -5.80 0.79
CA PHE A 50 -6.11 -4.73 -0.17
C PHE A 50 -6.76 -5.06 -1.51
N THR A 51 -7.45 -4.08 -2.08
CA THR A 51 -7.98 -4.21 -3.44
C THR A 51 -6.92 -3.75 -4.44
N ASN A 52 -7.21 -3.97 -5.73
CA ASN A 52 -6.33 -3.43 -6.77
C ASN A 52 -6.23 -1.91 -6.67
N ASP A 53 -7.33 -1.26 -6.32
CA ASP A 53 -7.32 0.19 -6.14
C ASP A 53 -6.43 0.59 -4.97
N ASP A 54 -6.46 -0.16 -3.90
CA ASP A 54 -5.61 0.12 -2.75
C ASP A 54 -4.13 0.02 -3.13
N VAL A 55 -3.78 -1.01 -3.89
CA VAL A 55 -2.40 -1.18 -4.35
C VAL A 55 -2.01 -0.02 -5.26
N ARG A 56 -2.93 0.38 -6.13
CA ARG A 56 -2.67 1.49 -7.06
C ARG A 56 -2.43 2.80 -6.30
N ARG A 57 -3.25 3.06 -5.29
CA ARG A 57 -3.07 4.26 -4.46
C ARG A 57 -1.74 4.23 -3.73
N LEU A 58 -1.35 3.05 -3.27
CA LEU A 58 -0.09 2.88 -2.59
C LEU A 58 1.08 3.17 -3.51
N LYS A 59 1.01 2.66 -4.74
CA LYS A 59 2.03 2.94 -5.76
C LYS A 59 2.12 4.43 -6.07
N ALA A 60 0.97 5.09 -6.15
CA ALA A 60 0.95 6.51 -6.43
C ALA A 60 1.62 7.30 -5.32
N ARG A 61 1.40 6.88 -4.07
CA ARG A 61 2.04 7.53 -2.93
C ARG A 61 3.55 7.35 -2.96
N ILE A 62 3.99 6.16 -3.32
CA ILE A 62 5.42 5.88 -3.40
C ILE A 62 6.08 6.74 -4.47
N ASN A 63 5.45 6.83 -5.63
CA ASN A 63 5.99 7.64 -6.72
C ASN A 63 6.10 9.10 -6.30
N LEU A 64 5.12 9.59 -5.59
CA LEU A 64 5.15 10.96 -5.11
C LEU A 64 6.29 11.20 -4.15
N VAL A 65 6.49 10.27 -3.22
CA VAL A 65 7.58 10.38 -2.25
C VAL A 65 8.93 10.32 -2.95
N GLU A 66 9.07 9.41 -3.89
CA GLU A 66 10.33 9.29 -4.65
C GLU A 66 10.63 10.55 -5.43
N LYS A 67 9.62 11.13 -6.03
CA LYS A 67 9.79 12.36 -6.75
C LYS A 67 10.34 13.48 -5.87
N ILE A 68 9.82 13.57 -4.67
CA ILE A 68 10.24 14.60 -3.73
C ILE A 68 11.67 14.36 -3.27
N ILE A 69 12.01 13.12 -3.02
CA ILE A 69 13.33 12.78 -2.51
C ILE A 69 14.40 12.89 -3.56
N VAL A 70 14.10 12.43 -4.75
CA VAL A 70 15.04 12.40 -5.82
C VAL A 70 15.34 13.73 -6.37
N ASN A 71 14.39 14.62 -6.24
CA ASN A 71 14.47 15.74 -6.83
C ASN A 71 15.48 16.53 -6.40
N PRO A 72 15.86 17.08 -6.41
CA PRO A 72 16.47 17.76 -6.40
C PRO A 72 17.48 17.87 -6.62
N GLY A 73 17.39 18.08 -6.57
CA GLY A 73 18.34 18.34 -6.73
C GLY A 73 19.32 17.50 -6.74
N GLN A 74 19.30 16.94 -6.85
CA GLN A 74 20.00 16.19 -7.02
C GLN A 74 20.08 15.81 -8.01
N SER A 75 19.80 16.00 -8.45
CA SER A 75 19.81 15.64 -9.29
C SER A 75 20.16 15.86 -9.84
N ASN A 76 20.34 16.12 -9.62
CA ASN A 76 20.61 16.21 -10.11
C ASN A 76 20.88 16.29 -10.41
#